data_317c073fa8423e9b020b89dedbc9d03a
#
_entry.id   317c073fa8423e9b020b89dedbc9d03a
#
_cell.length_a   1.000
_cell.length_b   1.000
_cell.length_c   1.000
_cell.angle_alpha   90.00
_cell.angle_beta   90.00
_cell.angle_gamma   90.00
#
_symmetry.space_group_name_H-M   'P 1'
#
loop_
_entity.id
_entity.type
_entity.pdbx_description
1 polymer ?
#
loop_
_entity_poly.entity_id
_entity_poly.type
_entity_poly.pdbx_seq_one_letter_code
_entity_poly.pdbx_strand_id
1 'polypeptide(L)'
;HEAEVRVLSEPEEEKVEVEALARSVIADFENYVKLNKKVSPEVVAATAQIEDYSKLADTVASHLAIKIPEKQEMLAMLSVKGRLEKAMGFMESEISVLQVEKRIRSRVKRQMEKTQREYYLNEQMKAIQKELGDGEDGQNELNELVEKIAKTKFSKEARDKAEAELKKLKSMSPMSAEATVVRNYLDWLLALPWGVRSRVKKD
;
A
#
# COMPACT_ATOMS: atom_id res chain seq x y z
N HIS A 1 -19.97 44.93 -27.81
CA HIS A 1 -20.91 43.81 -27.78
C HIS A 1 -22.12 44.21 -26.93
N GLU A 2 -23.30 44.19 -27.48
CA GLU A 2 -24.57 44.36 -26.77
C GLU A 2 -25.13 42.97 -26.48
N ALA A 3 -25.70 42.78 -25.29
CA ALA A 3 -26.36 41.53 -24.86
C ALA A 3 -27.78 41.84 -24.36
N GLU A 4 -28.74 41.06 -24.80
CA GLU A 4 -30.08 41.08 -24.23
C GLU A 4 -30.10 40.19 -22.99
N VAL A 5 -30.47 40.76 -21.84
CA VAL A 5 -30.48 40.04 -20.55
C VAL A 5 -31.89 39.86 -20.08
N ARG A 6 -32.26 38.61 -19.78
CA ARG A 6 -33.51 38.28 -19.16
C ARG A 6 -33.27 37.75 -17.72
N VAL A 7 -33.88 38.42 -16.75
CA VAL A 7 -33.85 37.95 -15.34
C VAL A 7 -34.80 36.77 -15.20
N LEU A 8 -34.29 35.66 -14.69
CA LEU A 8 -35.06 34.46 -14.36
C LEU A 8 -35.29 34.44 -12.84
N SER A 9 -36.53 34.21 -12.42
CA SER A 9 -36.90 34.03 -11.00
C SER A 9 -36.77 32.59 -10.59
N GLU A 10 -36.33 32.35 -9.36
CA GLU A 10 -36.34 31.02 -8.75
C GLU A 10 -37.80 30.58 -8.49
N PRO A 11 -38.13 29.28 -8.65
CA PRO A 11 -39.45 28.76 -8.34
C PRO A 11 -39.72 28.82 -6.83
N GLU A 12 -41.02 28.97 -6.45
CA GLU A 12 -41.40 28.82 -5.05
C GLU A 12 -41.26 27.35 -4.64
N GLU A 13 -40.53 27.11 -3.56
CA GLU A 13 -40.26 25.78 -3.01
C GLU A 13 -40.64 25.69 -1.55
N GLU A 14 -40.85 24.48 -1.04
CA GLU A 14 -41.23 24.27 0.36
C GLU A 14 -40.06 24.65 1.29
N LYS A 15 -40.24 25.74 2.08
CA LYS A 15 -39.16 26.28 2.91
C LYS A 15 -38.59 25.31 3.91
N VAL A 16 -39.44 24.45 4.51
CA VAL A 16 -38.98 23.44 5.50
C VAL A 16 -38.06 22.41 4.88
N GLU A 17 -38.37 21.97 3.66
CA GLU A 17 -37.59 21.00 2.95
C GLU A 17 -36.23 21.56 2.50
N VAL A 18 -36.24 22.80 1.95
CA VAL A 18 -35.01 23.50 1.56
C VAL A 18 -34.11 23.77 2.78
N GLU A 19 -34.69 24.16 3.93
CA GLU A 19 -33.95 24.36 5.17
C GLU A 19 -33.31 23.06 5.67
N ALA A 20 -34.05 21.95 5.64
CA ALA A 20 -33.52 20.65 6.04
C ALA A 20 -32.34 20.19 5.14
N LEU A 21 -32.48 20.38 3.83
CA LEU A 21 -31.42 20.11 2.85
C LEU A 21 -30.21 21.01 3.09
N ALA A 22 -30.42 22.31 3.33
CA ALA A 22 -29.31 23.24 3.59
C ALA A 22 -28.52 22.85 4.83
N ARG A 23 -29.14 22.40 5.90
CA ARG A 23 -28.49 21.88 7.10
C ARG A 23 -27.65 20.63 6.78
N SER A 24 -28.20 19.71 6.00
CA SER A 24 -27.48 18.51 5.56
C SER A 24 -26.28 18.85 4.68
N VAL A 25 -26.44 19.78 3.73
CA VAL A 25 -25.36 20.27 2.87
C VAL A 25 -24.22 20.86 3.68
N ILE A 26 -24.51 21.67 4.71
CA ILE A 26 -23.48 22.24 5.59
C ILE A 26 -22.71 21.14 6.33
N ALA A 27 -23.41 20.14 6.87
CA ALA A 27 -22.79 19.02 7.58
C ALA A 27 -21.90 18.18 6.65
N ASP A 28 -22.37 17.88 5.45
CA ASP A 28 -21.59 17.14 4.44
C ASP A 28 -20.40 17.95 3.94
N PHE A 29 -20.57 19.26 3.77
CA PHE A 29 -19.49 20.16 3.39
C PHE A 29 -18.38 20.23 4.44
N GLU A 30 -18.76 20.28 5.73
CA GLU A 30 -17.80 20.19 6.84
C GLU A 30 -16.99 18.88 6.78
N ASN A 31 -17.68 17.75 6.53
CA ASN A 31 -17.03 16.45 6.41
C ASN A 31 -16.10 16.38 5.17
N TYR A 32 -16.55 16.93 4.04
CA TYR A 32 -15.77 17.05 2.82
C TYR A 32 -14.48 17.84 3.05
N VAL A 33 -14.57 19.02 3.68
CA VAL A 33 -13.41 19.89 3.97
C VAL A 33 -12.42 19.20 4.93
N LYS A 34 -12.91 18.46 5.94
CA LYS A 34 -12.03 17.67 6.83
C LYS A 34 -11.20 16.62 6.07
N LEU A 35 -11.71 16.08 4.99
CA LEU A 35 -11.02 15.08 4.17
C LEU A 35 -10.19 15.71 3.06
N ASN A 36 -10.65 16.84 2.51
CA ASN A 36 -10.02 17.55 1.40
C ASN A 36 -9.12 18.67 1.91
N LYS A 37 -7.80 18.40 1.92
CA LYS A 37 -6.78 19.36 2.40
C LYS A 37 -6.61 20.60 1.51
N LYS A 38 -7.30 20.68 0.37
CA LYS A 38 -7.21 21.82 -0.55
C LYS A 38 -8.14 22.97 -0.15
N VAL A 39 -9.14 22.71 0.69
CA VAL A 39 -10.10 23.70 1.15
C VAL A 39 -9.77 24.10 2.58
N SER A 40 -9.70 25.40 2.86
CA SER A 40 -9.42 25.91 4.21
C SER A 40 -10.61 25.64 5.17
N PRO A 41 -10.35 25.26 6.42
CA PRO A 41 -11.41 25.10 7.43
C PRO A 41 -12.22 26.39 7.69
N GLU A 42 -11.64 27.56 7.45
CA GLU A 42 -12.33 28.86 7.60
C GLU A 42 -13.51 29.01 6.65
N VAL A 43 -13.44 28.36 5.49
CA VAL A 43 -14.53 28.36 4.51
C VAL A 43 -15.80 27.74 5.08
N VAL A 44 -15.65 26.70 5.91
CA VAL A 44 -16.81 26.03 6.56
C VAL A 44 -17.57 27.00 7.47
N ALA A 45 -16.84 27.76 8.29
CA ALA A 45 -17.46 28.73 9.21
C ALA A 45 -18.17 29.87 8.43
N ALA A 46 -17.55 30.35 7.35
CA ALA A 46 -18.16 31.36 6.49
C ALA A 46 -19.41 30.83 5.76
N THR A 47 -19.34 29.59 5.27
CA THR A 47 -20.47 28.95 4.56
C THR A 47 -21.64 28.68 5.49
N ALA A 48 -21.40 28.31 6.76
CA ALA A 48 -22.45 28.08 7.76
C ALA A 48 -23.20 29.35 8.18
N GLN A 49 -22.68 30.54 7.91
CA GLN A 49 -23.30 31.83 8.21
C GLN A 49 -24.17 32.36 7.05
N ILE A 50 -24.24 31.65 5.93
CA ILE A 50 -25.02 32.07 4.77
C ILE A 50 -26.50 31.74 5.02
N GLU A 51 -27.34 32.77 5.17
CA GLU A 51 -28.79 32.62 5.38
C GLU A 51 -29.56 32.37 4.08
N ASP A 52 -29.02 32.82 2.95
CA ASP A 52 -29.59 32.64 1.62
C ASP A 52 -29.20 31.26 1.06
N TYR A 53 -30.13 30.33 0.97
CA TYR A 53 -29.91 28.97 0.54
C TYR A 53 -29.47 28.86 -0.91
N SER A 54 -29.84 29.81 -1.79
CA SER A 54 -29.38 29.93 -3.15
C SER A 54 -27.87 30.20 -3.17
N LYS A 55 -27.41 31.21 -2.40
CA LYS A 55 -26.00 31.54 -2.23
C LYS A 55 -25.23 30.43 -1.54
N LEU A 56 -25.85 29.73 -0.59
CA LEU A 56 -25.24 28.57 0.06
C LEU A 56 -24.89 27.49 -0.98
N ALA A 57 -25.85 27.10 -1.83
CA ALA A 57 -25.65 26.09 -2.84
C ALA A 57 -24.50 26.48 -3.82
N ASP A 58 -24.49 27.72 -4.27
CA ASP A 58 -23.48 28.24 -5.20
C ASP A 58 -22.08 28.32 -4.55
N THR A 59 -22.03 28.75 -3.27
CA THR A 59 -20.77 28.79 -2.50
C THR A 59 -20.19 27.40 -2.33
N VAL A 60 -20.99 26.43 -1.90
CA VAL A 60 -20.56 25.03 -1.77
C VAL A 60 -20.07 24.51 -3.12
N ALA A 61 -20.85 24.67 -4.20
CA ALA A 61 -20.48 24.23 -5.54
C ALA A 61 -19.14 24.80 -6.04
N SER A 62 -18.84 26.06 -5.67
CA SER A 62 -17.58 26.70 -6.06
C SER A 62 -16.35 25.97 -5.48
N HIS A 63 -16.47 25.40 -4.29
CA HIS A 63 -15.39 24.70 -3.58
C HIS A 63 -15.31 23.20 -3.89
N LEU A 64 -16.31 22.63 -4.61
CA LEU A 64 -16.26 21.23 -5.01
C LEU A 64 -15.29 21.01 -6.17
N ALA A 65 -14.58 19.87 -6.16
CA ALA A 65 -13.64 19.47 -7.20
C ALA A 65 -14.36 18.82 -8.40
N ILE A 66 -15.49 19.41 -8.84
CA ILE A 66 -16.29 18.96 -9.98
C ILE A 66 -15.85 19.62 -11.28
N LYS A 67 -16.19 19.01 -12.41
CA LYS A 67 -15.82 19.49 -13.75
C LYS A 67 -16.65 20.72 -14.14
N ILE A 68 -16.11 21.52 -15.08
CA ILE A 68 -16.77 22.73 -15.58
C ILE A 68 -18.18 22.47 -16.09
N PRO A 69 -18.46 21.41 -16.88
CA PRO A 69 -19.83 21.10 -17.32
C PRO A 69 -20.80 20.88 -16.17
N GLU A 70 -20.35 20.21 -15.10
CA GLU A 70 -21.17 19.94 -13.90
C GLU A 70 -21.46 21.24 -13.12
N LYS A 71 -20.47 22.13 -13.01
CA LYS A 71 -20.67 23.49 -12.45
C LYS A 71 -21.65 24.29 -13.28
N GLN A 72 -21.55 24.24 -14.60
CA GLN A 72 -22.44 24.93 -15.51
C GLN A 72 -23.89 24.40 -15.41
N GLU A 73 -24.04 23.09 -15.24
CA GLU A 73 -25.34 22.47 -15.05
C GLU A 73 -26.00 22.96 -13.74
N MET A 74 -25.22 23.05 -12.64
CA MET A 74 -25.71 23.61 -11.38
C MET A 74 -26.11 25.09 -11.52
N LEU A 75 -25.30 25.89 -12.20
CA LEU A 75 -25.61 27.31 -12.45
C LEU A 75 -26.86 27.51 -13.32
N ALA A 76 -27.15 26.58 -14.22
CA ALA A 76 -28.34 26.64 -15.07
C ALA A 76 -29.62 26.19 -14.35
N MET A 77 -29.48 25.59 -13.16
CA MET A 77 -30.60 25.05 -12.39
C MET A 77 -31.25 26.15 -11.52
N LEU A 78 -32.51 26.50 -11.80
CA LEU A 78 -33.24 27.54 -11.07
C LEU A 78 -33.72 27.07 -9.70
N SER A 79 -34.01 25.76 -9.54
CA SER A 79 -34.42 25.14 -8.31
C SER A 79 -33.30 25.16 -7.26
N VAL A 80 -33.52 25.84 -6.12
CA VAL A 80 -32.59 25.86 -4.99
C VAL A 80 -32.47 24.48 -4.36
N LYS A 81 -33.63 23.81 -4.17
CA LYS A 81 -33.67 22.41 -3.73
C LYS A 81 -32.84 21.52 -4.62
N GLY A 82 -33.04 21.58 -5.94
CA GLY A 82 -32.30 20.77 -6.90
C GLY A 82 -30.81 21.03 -6.88
N ARG A 83 -30.37 22.29 -6.69
CA ARG A 83 -28.94 22.63 -6.53
C ARG A 83 -28.34 22.05 -5.26
N LEU A 84 -29.07 22.13 -4.13
CA LEU A 84 -28.62 21.55 -2.85
C LEU A 84 -28.52 20.03 -2.94
N GLU A 85 -29.53 19.35 -3.48
CA GLU A 85 -29.51 17.89 -3.70
C GLU A 85 -28.33 17.46 -4.59
N LYS A 86 -28.08 18.20 -5.65
CA LYS A 86 -26.97 17.91 -6.57
C LYS A 86 -25.62 18.14 -5.91
N ALA A 87 -25.47 19.22 -5.12
CA ALA A 87 -24.27 19.47 -4.32
C ALA A 87 -24.00 18.33 -3.34
N MET A 88 -25.03 17.82 -2.65
CA MET A 88 -24.91 16.64 -1.77
C MET A 88 -24.41 15.42 -2.53
N GLY A 89 -25.00 15.09 -3.68
CA GLY A 89 -24.59 13.94 -4.49
C GLY A 89 -23.13 14.02 -4.93
N PHE A 90 -22.66 15.20 -5.32
CA PHE A 90 -21.24 15.40 -5.64
C PHE A 90 -20.35 15.25 -4.40
N MET A 91 -20.75 15.81 -3.25
CA MET A 91 -19.99 15.66 -2.01
C MET A 91 -19.91 14.21 -1.55
N GLU A 92 -20.99 13.46 -1.56
CA GLU A 92 -21.00 12.04 -1.20
C GLU A 92 -20.03 11.22 -2.07
N SER A 93 -20.07 11.47 -3.37
CA SER A 93 -19.14 10.84 -4.32
C SER A 93 -17.68 11.15 -4.00
N GLU A 94 -17.36 12.43 -3.83
CA GLU A 94 -16.00 12.88 -3.52
C GLU A 94 -15.52 12.39 -2.14
N ILE A 95 -16.37 12.45 -1.11
CA ILE A 95 -16.08 11.93 0.23
C ILE A 95 -15.72 10.45 0.15
N SER A 96 -16.48 9.67 -0.62
CA SER A 96 -16.21 8.24 -0.82
C SER A 96 -14.84 8.00 -1.43
N VAL A 97 -14.47 8.76 -2.47
CA VAL A 97 -13.15 8.69 -3.12
C VAL A 97 -12.04 9.09 -2.14
N LEU A 98 -12.19 10.21 -1.43
CA LEU A 98 -11.19 10.70 -0.46
C LEU A 98 -10.98 9.70 0.70
N GLN A 99 -12.04 9.03 1.16
CA GLN A 99 -11.92 7.98 2.18
C GLN A 99 -11.13 6.77 1.67
N VAL A 100 -11.38 6.34 0.42
CA VAL A 100 -10.62 5.26 -0.20
C VAL A 100 -9.15 5.65 -0.38
N GLU A 101 -8.88 6.86 -0.88
CA GLU A 101 -7.51 7.37 -1.00
C GLU A 101 -6.78 7.40 0.35
N LYS A 102 -7.43 7.89 1.41
CA LYS A 102 -6.87 7.90 2.77
C LYS A 102 -6.53 6.48 3.23
N ARG A 103 -7.39 5.50 2.95
CA ARG A 103 -7.17 4.08 3.28
C ARG A 103 -5.98 3.51 2.51
N ILE A 104 -5.90 3.80 1.21
CA ILE A 104 -4.79 3.37 0.35
C ILE A 104 -3.47 3.96 0.85
N ARG A 105 -3.40 5.27 1.08
CA ARG A 105 -2.20 5.94 1.60
C ARG A 105 -1.74 5.36 2.94
N SER A 106 -2.68 5.08 3.84
CA SER A 106 -2.37 4.46 5.14
C SER A 106 -1.84 3.04 5.00
N ARG A 107 -2.36 2.26 4.02
CA ARG A 107 -1.85 0.91 3.72
C ARG A 107 -0.45 0.96 3.14
N VAL A 108 -0.22 1.82 2.15
CA VAL A 108 1.10 2.00 1.52
C VAL A 108 2.13 2.44 2.55
N LYS A 109 1.80 3.43 3.41
CA LYS A 109 2.69 3.88 4.48
C LYS A 109 3.09 2.73 5.41
N ARG A 110 2.13 1.93 5.89
CA ARG A 110 2.42 0.76 6.74
C ARG A 110 3.29 -0.28 6.05
N GLN A 111 3.06 -0.52 4.74
CA GLN A 111 3.88 -1.45 3.98
C GLN A 111 5.32 -0.95 3.83
N MET A 112 5.51 0.34 3.57
CA MET A 112 6.84 0.95 3.50
C MET A 112 7.58 0.88 4.84
N GLU A 113 6.90 1.21 5.94
CA GLU A 113 7.46 1.12 7.29
C GLU A 113 7.89 -0.31 7.62
N LYS A 114 7.08 -1.31 7.25
CA LYS A 114 7.41 -2.73 7.42
C LYS A 114 8.66 -3.11 6.62
N THR A 115 8.71 -2.75 5.35
CA THR A 115 9.85 -3.05 4.47
C THR A 115 11.14 -2.38 4.95
N GLN A 116 11.06 -1.11 5.38
CA GLN A 116 12.21 -0.42 5.96
C GLN A 116 12.72 -1.10 7.23
N ARG A 117 11.81 -1.54 8.10
CA ARG A 117 12.17 -2.26 9.33
C ARG A 117 12.82 -3.60 9.02
N GLU A 118 12.28 -4.35 8.05
CA GLU A 118 12.86 -5.63 7.59
C GLU A 118 14.29 -5.42 7.03
N TYR A 119 14.45 -4.39 6.20
CA TYR A 119 15.78 -4.03 5.66
C TYR A 119 16.77 -3.70 6.79
N TYR A 120 16.37 -2.83 7.72
CA TYR A 120 17.22 -2.44 8.86
C TYR A 120 17.61 -3.64 9.72
N LEU A 121 16.68 -4.52 10.04
CA LEU A 121 16.97 -5.74 10.81
C LEU A 121 17.92 -6.69 10.06
N ASN A 122 17.76 -6.83 8.76
CA ASN A 122 18.67 -7.64 7.93
C ASN A 122 20.08 -7.05 7.91
N GLU A 123 20.23 -5.74 7.80
CA GLU A 123 21.54 -5.09 7.83
C GLU A 123 22.20 -5.19 9.22
N GLN A 124 21.40 -5.05 10.29
CA GLN A 124 21.91 -5.30 11.66
C GLN A 124 22.37 -6.76 11.81
N MET A 125 21.62 -7.73 11.31
CA MET A 125 21.98 -9.13 11.39
C MET A 125 23.30 -9.39 10.64
N LYS A 126 23.49 -8.82 9.43
CA LYS A 126 24.74 -8.92 8.68
C LYS A 126 25.91 -8.27 9.43
N ALA A 127 25.69 -7.09 10.04
CA ALA A 127 26.73 -6.42 10.84
C ALA A 127 27.16 -7.26 12.04
N ILE A 128 26.19 -7.84 12.77
CA ILE A 128 26.46 -8.73 13.91
C ILE A 128 27.18 -9.99 13.46
N GLN A 129 26.80 -10.61 12.35
CA GLN A 129 27.49 -11.77 11.78
C GLN A 129 28.95 -11.44 11.46
N LYS A 130 29.20 -10.25 10.88
CA LYS A 130 30.54 -9.80 10.55
C LYS A 130 31.40 -9.56 11.81
N GLU A 131 30.82 -8.99 12.87
CA GLU A 131 31.51 -8.77 14.14
C GLU A 131 31.83 -10.10 14.88
N LEU A 132 30.98 -11.10 14.73
CA LEU A 132 31.17 -12.43 15.30
C LEU A 132 32.20 -13.28 14.55
N GLY A 133 32.83 -12.75 13.50
CA GLY A 133 33.87 -13.45 12.72
C GLY A 133 33.34 -14.36 11.61
N ASP A 134 32.04 -14.30 11.32
CA ASP A 134 31.39 -15.11 10.28
C ASP A 134 31.54 -14.52 8.85
N GLY A 135 32.44 -13.57 8.67
CA GLY A 135 32.34 -12.64 7.54
C GLY A 135 32.72 -13.19 6.17
N GLU A 136 33.83 -13.87 5.99
CA GLU A 136 34.27 -14.32 4.64
C GLU A 136 34.56 -15.81 4.59
N ASP A 137 35.12 -16.40 5.64
CA ASP A 137 35.51 -17.81 5.64
C ASP A 137 34.27 -18.75 5.64
N GLY A 138 33.28 -18.48 6.43
CA GLY A 138 32.06 -19.31 6.48
C GLY A 138 31.23 -19.27 5.19
N GLN A 139 31.22 -18.11 4.51
CA GLN A 139 30.52 -17.96 3.22
C GLN A 139 31.30 -18.68 2.08
N ASN A 140 32.61 -18.61 2.11
CA ASN A 140 33.45 -19.30 1.14
C ASN A 140 33.34 -20.84 1.31
N GLU A 141 33.35 -21.33 2.54
CA GLU A 141 33.15 -22.74 2.85
C GLU A 141 31.78 -23.27 2.38
N LEU A 142 30.71 -22.51 2.58
CA LEU A 142 29.39 -22.86 2.06
C LEU A 142 29.33 -22.88 0.54
N ASN A 143 29.97 -21.93 -0.13
CA ASN A 143 30.05 -21.89 -1.58
C ASN A 143 30.85 -23.08 -2.14
N GLU A 144 31.96 -23.46 -1.50
CA GLU A 144 32.70 -24.65 -1.85
C GLU A 144 31.86 -25.92 -1.71
N LEU A 145 31.10 -26.07 -0.62
CA LEU A 145 30.19 -27.20 -0.42
C LEU A 145 29.12 -27.26 -1.53
N VAL A 146 28.53 -26.13 -1.91
CA VAL A 146 27.58 -26.05 -3.04
C VAL A 146 28.18 -26.54 -4.32
N GLU A 147 29.40 -26.09 -4.65
CA GLU A 147 30.11 -26.54 -5.87
C GLU A 147 30.49 -28.04 -5.84
N LYS A 148 30.96 -28.53 -4.70
CA LYS A 148 31.30 -29.95 -4.53
C LYS A 148 30.06 -30.83 -4.70
N ILE A 149 28.92 -30.45 -4.10
CA ILE A 149 27.64 -31.16 -4.25
C ILE A 149 27.17 -31.15 -5.71
N ALA A 150 27.30 -30.03 -6.40
CA ALA A 150 26.91 -29.93 -7.82
C ALA A 150 27.77 -30.82 -8.74
N LYS A 151 29.06 -30.91 -8.47
CA LYS A 151 30.02 -31.69 -9.27
C LYS A 151 29.99 -33.20 -8.99
N THR A 152 29.46 -33.62 -7.83
CA THR A 152 29.45 -35.03 -7.40
C THR A 152 28.33 -35.81 -8.09
N LYS A 153 28.66 -37.03 -8.58
CA LYS A 153 27.69 -37.92 -9.26
C LYS A 153 26.87 -38.73 -8.25
N PHE A 154 26.11 -38.07 -7.41
CA PHE A 154 25.21 -38.71 -6.45
C PHE A 154 24.16 -39.61 -7.12
N SER A 155 23.66 -40.62 -6.39
CA SER A 155 22.33 -41.18 -6.68
C SER A 155 21.26 -40.14 -6.46
N LYS A 156 20.06 -40.33 -7.02
CA LYS A 156 18.94 -39.38 -6.85
C LYS A 156 18.61 -39.14 -5.36
N GLU A 157 18.51 -40.21 -4.59
CA GLU A 157 18.21 -40.14 -3.15
C GLU A 157 19.31 -39.41 -2.36
N ALA A 158 20.60 -39.68 -2.67
CA ALA A 158 21.73 -39.04 -2.01
C ALA A 158 21.77 -37.51 -2.35
N ARG A 159 21.45 -37.15 -3.58
CA ARG A 159 21.37 -35.75 -4.01
C ARG A 159 20.28 -35.01 -3.27
N ASP A 160 19.05 -35.55 -3.25
CA ASP A 160 17.92 -34.95 -2.57
C ASP A 160 18.23 -34.73 -1.07
N LYS A 161 18.92 -35.68 -0.45
CA LYS A 161 19.35 -35.57 0.94
C LYS A 161 20.43 -34.52 1.16
N ALA A 162 21.46 -34.50 0.30
CA ALA A 162 22.54 -33.52 0.36
C ALA A 162 22.00 -32.06 0.22
N GLU A 163 21.10 -31.85 -0.74
CA GLU A 163 20.47 -30.53 -0.96
C GLU A 163 19.58 -30.11 0.22
N ALA A 164 18.85 -31.04 0.82
CA ALA A 164 18.05 -30.77 2.01
C ALA A 164 18.91 -30.35 3.22
N GLU A 165 20.01 -31.09 3.47
CA GLU A 165 20.92 -30.76 4.57
C GLU A 165 21.70 -29.47 4.30
N LEU A 166 22.11 -29.21 3.06
CA LEU A 166 22.71 -27.94 2.66
C LEU A 166 21.77 -26.74 2.88
N LYS A 167 20.49 -26.92 2.59
CA LYS A 167 19.47 -25.89 2.84
C LYS A 167 19.32 -25.58 4.34
N LYS A 168 19.37 -26.62 5.18
CA LYS A 168 19.35 -26.45 6.64
C LYS A 168 20.60 -25.71 7.12
N LEU A 169 21.78 -26.11 6.64
CA LEU A 169 23.06 -25.49 6.98
C LEU A 169 23.07 -24.00 6.68
N LYS A 170 22.50 -23.58 5.53
CA LYS A 170 22.38 -22.16 5.16
C LYS A 170 21.50 -21.35 6.11
N SER A 171 20.56 -21.99 6.82
CA SER A 171 19.66 -21.34 7.78
C SER A 171 20.14 -21.38 9.22
N MET A 172 21.17 -22.16 9.53
CA MET A 172 21.74 -22.30 10.87
C MET A 172 22.84 -21.27 11.13
N SER A 173 23.06 -20.94 12.39
CA SER A 173 24.25 -20.18 12.78
C SER A 173 25.51 -21.02 12.54
N PRO A 174 26.51 -20.52 11.80
CA PRO A 174 27.72 -21.27 11.47
C PRO A 174 28.49 -21.81 12.68
N MET A 175 28.38 -21.11 13.83
CA MET A 175 29.06 -21.50 15.09
C MET A 175 28.25 -22.47 15.94
N SER A 176 27.08 -22.92 15.49
CA SER A 176 26.27 -23.87 16.26
C SER A 176 26.87 -25.28 16.18
N ALA A 177 26.74 -26.05 17.27
CA ALA A 177 27.12 -27.47 17.29
C ALA A 177 26.37 -28.28 16.23
N GLU A 178 25.12 -27.92 15.97
CA GLU A 178 24.30 -28.53 14.93
C GLU A 178 24.85 -28.28 13.51
N ALA A 179 25.30 -27.06 13.21
CA ALA A 179 25.93 -26.74 11.94
C ALA A 179 27.20 -27.57 11.71
N THR A 180 28.01 -27.79 12.75
CA THR A 180 29.19 -28.63 12.68
C THR A 180 28.84 -30.10 12.35
N VAL A 181 27.78 -30.63 12.96
CA VAL A 181 27.30 -32.00 12.66
C VAL A 181 26.84 -32.11 11.22
N VAL A 182 26.08 -31.14 10.73
CA VAL A 182 25.57 -31.12 9.35
C VAL A 182 26.73 -30.99 8.35
N ARG A 183 27.75 -30.15 8.63
CA ARG A 183 28.98 -30.06 7.81
C ARG A 183 29.69 -31.39 7.73
N ASN A 184 30.00 -32.03 8.87
CA ASN A 184 30.65 -33.32 8.93
C ASN A 184 29.86 -34.38 8.14
N TYR A 185 28.54 -34.37 8.24
CA TYR A 185 27.69 -35.27 7.45
C TYR A 185 27.84 -35.05 5.95
N LEU A 186 27.83 -33.82 5.49
CA LEU A 186 28.02 -33.47 4.08
C LEU A 186 29.41 -33.83 3.59
N ASP A 187 30.45 -33.61 4.40
CA ASP A 187 31.84 -33.99 4.07
C ASP A 187 31.99 -35.51 3.94
N TRP A 188 31.42 -36.30 4.86
CA TRP A 188 31.39 -37.74 4.73
C TRP A 188 30.65 -38.20 3.48
N LEU A 189 29.51 -37.58 3.19
CA LEU A 189 28.73 -37.91 2.01
C LEU A 189 29.50 -37.60 0.70
N LEU A 190 30.25 -36.51 0.67
CA LEU A 190 31.09 -36.13 -0.45
C LEU A 190 32.34 -37.02 -0.61
N ALA A 191 32.88 -37.56 0.49
CA ALA A 191 34.04 -38.42 0.50
C ALA A 191 33.76 -39.82 -0.08
N LEU A 192 32.49 -40.24 -0.17
CA LEU A 192 32.13 -41.53 -0.73
C LEU A 192 32.38 -41.56 -2.25
N PRO A 193 32.91 -42.69 -2.80
CA PRO A 193 33.23 -42.80 -4.22
C PRO A 193 31.97 -43.03 -5.09
N TRP A 194 31.14 -42.02 -5.24
CA TRP A 194 29.91 -42.07 -6.03
C TRP A 194 30.16 -42.39 -7.50
N GLY A 195 29.47 -43.39 -8.04
CA GLY A 195 29.57 -43.78 -9.45
C GLY A 195 30.82 -44.58 -9.79
N VAL A 196 31.69 -44.90 -8.83
CA VAL A 196 32.86 -45.76 -9.03
C VAL A 196 32.47 -47.21 -8.74
N ARG A 197 32.65 -48.09 -9.72
CA ARG A 197 32.43 -49.54 -9.56
C ARG A 197 33.73 -50.23 -9.32
N SER A 198 33.81 -51.07 -8.28
CA SER A 198 34.95 -51.96 -8.09
C SER A 198 35.02 -53.00 -9.21
N ARG A 199 36.23 -53.35 -9.67
CA ARG A 199 36.40 -54.48 -10.57
C ARG A 199 36.21 -55.78 -9.79
N VAL A 200 35.18 -56.54 -10.18
CA VAL A 200 35.01 -57.90 -9.66
C VAL A 200 36.15 -58.77 -10.22
N LYS A 201 37.02 -59.30 -9.36
CA LYS A 201 37.94 -60.36 -9.78
C LYS A 201 37.07 -61.59 -10.06
N LYS A 202 37.04 -62.03 -11.29
CA LYS A 202 36.60 -63.39 -11.67
C LYS A 202 37.76 -64.32 -11.41
N ASP A 203 37.64 -65.16 -10.43
CA ASP A 203 38.47 -66.36 -10.28
C ASP A 203 38.13 -67.37 -11.38
#